data_e045f0b37b3c057acd8df5c42e2934a6
#
_entry.id   e045f0b37b3c057acd8df5c42e2934a6
#
_cell.length_a   1.000
_cell.length_b   1.000
_cell.length_c   1.000
_cell.angle_alpha   90.00
_cell.angle_beta   90.00
_cell.angle_gamma   90.00
#
_symmetry.space_group_name_H-M   'P 1'
#
loop_
_entity.id
_entity.type
_entity.pdbx_description
1 polymer ?
#
loop_
_entity_poly.entity_id
_entity_poly.type
_entity_poly.pdbx_seq_one_letter_code
_entity_poly.pdbx_strand_id
1 'polypeptide(L)'
;EQEKENIEYARKAGIIMHPTSLPSDYGIGDLGKEAYNFVDWLVKAKQKIWQVLPLNPVGYGASPYQSPSAFAGNTMLISPEKLVEINLLEAKDIVLDYKADADKVDFVKVEAYKEKILTKAFVNFVADADYTAFCQQQSYWLEDYALFMALKKYYKNLPWYEWNLDIKL
;
A
#
# COMPACT_ATOMS: atom_id res chain seq x y z
N GLU A 1 11.88 19.71 39.21
CA GLU A 1 12.43 20.46 38.07
C GLU A 1 12.58 19.48 36.92
N GLN A 2 11.69 19.55 35.94
CA GLN A 2 11.78 18.76 34.71
C GLN A 2 12.84 19.44 33.83
N GLU A 3 13.94 18.77 33.56
CA GLU A 3 14.88 19.17 32.51
C GLU A 3 14.10 19.22 31.17
N LYS A 4 13.94 20.45 30.67
CA LYS A 4 13.49 20.64 29.29
C LYS A 4 14.64 20.17 28.40
N GLU A 5 14.50 18.97 27.80
CA GLU A 5 15.35 18.57 26.68
C GLU A 5 15.28 19.69 25.62
N ASN A 6 16.39 20.38 25.41
CA ASN A 6 16.56 21.30 24.31
C ASN A 6 16.59 20.48 23.02
N ILE A 7 15.43 20.28 22.41
CA ILE A 7 15.33 19.70 21.06
C ILE A 7 15.94 20.73 20.11
N GLU A 8 17.19 20.50 19.73
CA GLU A 8 17.88 21.31 18.74
C GLU A 8 17.22 21.08 17.37
N TYR A 9 16.36 22.00 16.95
CA TYR A 9 15.71 21.97 15.63
C TYR A 9 16.73 22.30 14.53
N ALA A 10 17.59 21.35 14.20
CA ALA A 10 18.47 21.48 13.04
C ALA A 10 17.63 21.54 11.75
N ARG A 11 17.92 22.53 10.88
CA ARG A 11 17.31 22.58 9.55
C ARG A 11 17.67 21.34 8.75
N LYS A 12 16.67 20.69 8.15
CA LYS A 12 16.84 19.52 7.29
C LYS A 12 16.24 19.80 5.92
N ALA A 13 16.91 19.35 4.87
CA ALA A 13 16.36 19.32 3.51
C ALA A 13 15.78 17.94 3.22
N GLY A 14 14.73 17.91 2.41
CA GLY A 14 14.08 16.69 1.99
C GLY A 14 13.35 16.82 0.68
N ILE A 15 12.83 15.71 0.19
CA ILE A 15 12.07 15.64 -1.06
C ILE A 15 10.69 15.06 -0.77
N ILE A 16 9.67 15.67 -1.39
CA ILE A 16 8.31 15.12 -1.44
C ILE A 16 8.22 14.24 -2.69
N MET A 17 7.96 12.95 -2.50
CA MET A 17 7.74 12.00 -3.58
C MET A 17 6.84 10.88 -3.07
N HIS A 18 5.66 10.71 -3.66
CA HIS A 18 4.82 9.56 -3.32
C HIS A 18 5.43 8.29 -3.94
N PRO A 19 5.48 7.15 -3.22
CA PRO A 19 6.07 5.92 -3.77
C PRO A 19 5.46 5.48 -5.10
N THR A 20 4.17 5.73 -5.33
CA THR A 20 3.50 5.42 -6.60
C THR A 20 4.05 6.16 -7.82
N SER A 21 4.83 7.24 -7.62
CA SER A 21 5.49 8.00 -8.67
C SER A 21 6.92 7.52 -8.98
N LEU A 22 7.39 6.50 -8.28
CA LEU A 22 8.68 5.88 -8.60
C LEU A 22 8.58 5.06 -9.90
N PRO A 23 9.68 4.92 -10.65
CA PRO A 23 9.72 4.04 -11.82
C PRO A 23 9.30 2.61 -11.45
N SER A 24 8.64 1.92 -12.36
CA SER A 24 8.21 0.53 -12.11
C SER A 24 7.87 -0.19 -13.41
N ASP A 25 8.25 -1.45 -13.50
CA ASP A 25 7.83 -2.35 -14.58
C ASP A 25 6.39 -2.85 -14.40
N TYR A 26 5.74 -2.48 -13.28
CA TYR A 26 4.40 -2.97 -12.88
C TYR A 26 3.31 -1.90 -13.01
N GLY A 27 3.59 -0.84 -13.76
CA GLY A 27 2.61 0.23 -14.07
C GLY A 27 2.33 1.21 -12.94
N ILE A 28 2.93 1.03 -11.76
CA ILE A 28 2.88 1.92 -10.60
C ILE A 28 4.10 1.69 -9.73
N GLY A 29 4.67 2.76 -9.19
CA GLY A 29 5.73 2.64 -8.20
C GLY A 29 5.23 1.98 -6.90
N ASP A 30 6.11 1.24 -6.24
CA ASP A 30 5.81 0.50 -5.02
C ASP A 30 6.99 0.54 -4.02
N LEU A 31 6.86 -0.17 -2.89
CA LEU A 31 7.90 -0.26 -1.85
C LEU A 31 8.92 -1.38 -2.14
N GLY A 32 9.21 -1.61 -3.41
CA GLY A 32 10.20 -2.55 -3.90
C GLY A 32 11.56 -1.92 -4.16
N LYS A 33 12.27 -2.48 -5.12
CA LYS A 33 13.65 -2.13 -5.48
C LYS A 33 13.86 -0.64 -5.73
N GLU A 34 12.94 0.00 -6.47
CA GLU A 34 13.09 1.41 -6.82
C GLU A 34 12.89 2.34 -5.63
N ALA A 35 12.12 1.94 -4.62
CA ALA A 35 12.02 2.68 -3.36
C ALA A 35 13.35 2.64 -2.59
N TYR A 36 14.03 1.50 -2.55
CA TYR A 36 15.37 1.40 -1.96
C TYR A 36 16.40 2.22 -2.74
N ASN A 37 16.39 2.14 -4.06
CA ASN A 37 17.25 2.95 -4.93
C ASN A 37 17.03 4.45 -4.70
N PHE A 38 15.80 4.87 -4.49
CA PHE A 38 15.47 6.26 -4.20
C PHE A 38 16.01 6.70 -2.83
N VAL A 39 15.93 5.85 -1.80
CA VAL A 39 16.54 6.13 -0.49
C VAL A 39 18.05 6.27 -0.62
N ASP A 40 18.72 5.38 -1.35
CA ASP A 40 20.15 5.45 -1.60
C ASP A 40 20.55 6.74 -2.34
N TRP A 41 19.72 7.15 -3.29
CA TRP A 41 19.89 8.42 -4.01
C TRP A 41 19.73 9.62 -3.06
N LEU A 42 18.73 9.61 -2.18
CA LEU A 42 18.53 10.67 -1.16
C LEU A 42 19.75 10.80 -0.27
N VAL A 43 20.34 9.69 0.16
CA VAL A 43 21.56 9.67 0.97
C VAL A 43 22.73 10.30 0.22
N LYS A 44 22.95 9.90 -1.05
CA LYS A 44 23.99 10.49 -1.92
C LYS A 44 23.79 11.99 -2.15
N ALA A 45 22.52 12.42 -2.29
CA ALA A 45 22.12 13.81 -2.44
C ALA A 45 22.11 14.59 -1.09
N LYS A 46 22.53 13.96 0.02
CA LYS A 46 22.54 14.54 1.37
C LYS A 46 21.17 15.03 1.86
N GLN A 47 20.10 14.46 1.32
CA GLN A 47 18.76 14.72 1.83
C GLN A 47 18.51 13.91 3.11
N LYS A 48 17.73 14.49 4.03
CA LYS A 48 17.50 13.90 5.36
C LYS A 48 16.06 13.45 5.57
N ILE A 49 15.16 13.85 4.66
CA ILE A 49 13.74 13.58 4.77
C ILE A 49 13.21 13.12 3.42
N TRP A 50 12.52 12.00 3.43
CA TRP A 50 11.60 11.62 2.37
C TRP A 50 10.18 11.87 2.86
N GLN A 51 9.51 12.90 2.33
CA GLN A 51 8.13 13.17 2.65
C GLN A 51 7.22 12.46 1.65
N VAL A 52 6.23 11.77 2.16
CA VAL A 52 5.22 11.05 1.36
C VAL A 52 3.82 11.63 1.62
N LEU A 53 2.89 11.40 0.70
CA LEU A 53 1.46 11.56 0.94
C LEU A 53 0.95 10.35 1.76
N PRO A 54 -0.29 10.37 2.28
CA PRO A 54 -0.83 9.23 3.03
C PRO A 54 -0.66 7.90 2.28
N LEU A 55 -0.13 6.88 2.98
CA LEU A 55 0.15 5.55 2.43
C LEU A 55 -1.03 4.56 2.64
N ASN A 56 -2.18 5.09 2.99
CA ASN A 56 -3.41 4.33 3.23
C ASN A 56 -4.09 3.94 1.91
N PRO A 57 -5.04 2.99 1.94
CA PRO A 57 -5.84 2.65 0.76
C PRO A 57 -6.51 3.89 0.17
N VAL A 58 -6.51 3.98 -1.14
CA VAL A 58 -7.16 5.11 -1.83
C VAL A 58 -8.65 4.83 -2.04
N GLY A 59 -9.44 5.91 -2.00
CA GLY A 59 -10.86 5.87 -2.29
C GLY A 59 -11.18 6.31 -3.71
N TYR A 60 -12.28 7.06 -3.86
CA TYR A 60 -12.73 7.57 -5.15
C TYR A 60 -11.65 8.45 -5.81
N GLY A 61 -11.44 8.23 -7.11
CA GLY A 61 -10.48 9.00 -7.90
C GLY A 61 -9.00 8.74 -7.56
N ALA A 62 -8.70 7.60 -6.90
CA ALA A 62 -7.35 7.24 -6.48
C ALA A 62 -6.66 8.30 -5.57
N SER A 63 -7.45 9.12 -4.88
CA SER A 63 -6.94 10.17 -3.99
C SER A 63 -6.39 9.57 -2.70
N PRO A 64 -5.15 9.87 -2.31
CA PRO A 64 -4.57 9.40 -1.04
C PRO A 64 -5.22 10.05 0.18
N TYR A 65 -6.01 11.12 -0.01
CA TYR A 65 -6.72 11.82 1.06
C TYR A 65 -8.15 11.32 1.28
N GLN A 66 -8.65 10.41 0.44
CA GLN A 66 -9.98 9.81 0.56
C GLN A 66 -9.83 8.32 0.90
N SER A 67 -9.27 8.03 2.06
CA SER A 67 -9.04 6.65 2.49
C SER A 67 -10.21 6.12 3.30
N PRO A 68 -10.62 4.85 3.08
CA PRO A 68 -11.61 4.19 3.94
C PRO A 68 -11.02 3.77 5.31
N SER A 69 -9.72 3.86 5.52
CA SER A 69 -9.07 3.50 6.77
C SER A 69 -7.86 4.38 7.04
N ALA A 70 -7.70 4.81 8.28
CA ALA A 70 -6.51 5.51 8.77
C ALA A 70 -5.38 4.54 9.16
N PHE A 71 -5.65 3.25 9.28
CA PHE A 71 -4.71 2.24 9.80
C PHE A 71 -4.18 1.32 8.70
N ALA A 72 -5.04 0.93 7.76
CA ALA A 72 -4.66 0.00 6.70
C ALA A 72 -3.64 0.62 5.73
N GLY A 73 -2.68 -0.18 5.26
CA GLY A 73 -1.76 0.20 4.18
C GLY A 73 -2.38 0.02 2.80
N ASN A 74 -1.92 0.82 1.83
CA ASN A 74 -2.34 0.72 0.45
C ASN A 74 -1.74 -0.52 -0.22
N THR A 75 -2.56 -1.46 -0.64
CA THR A 75 -2.13 -2.70 -1.30
C THR A 75 -1.42 -2.47 -2.63
N MET A 76 -1.63 -1.32 -3.28
CA MET A 76 -0.89 -0.93 -4.49
C MET A 76 0.61 -0.78 -4.24
N LEU A 77 1.01 -0.50 -3.00
CA LEU A 77 2.42 -0.32 -2.60
C LEU A 77 3.14 -1.65 -2.35
N ILE A 78 2.44 -2.78 -2.37
CA ILE A 78 3.07 -4.10 -2.24
C ILE A 78 3.86 -4.40 -3.51
N SER A 79 5.17 -4.66 -3.37
CA SER A 79 6.03 -5.01 -4.50
C SER A 79 5.78 -6.43 -4.99
N PRO A 80 5.50 -6.64 -6.30
CA PRO A 80 5.40 -7.97 -6.88
C PRO A 80 6.71 -8.77 -6.75
N GLU A 81 7.86 -8.13 -6.90
CA GLU A 81 9.17 -8.77 -6.75
C GLU A 81 9.38 -9.29 -5.33
N LYS A 82 8.95 -8.54 -4.31
CA LYS A 82 9.03 -8.98 -2.91
C LYS A 82 8.18 -10.22 -2.66
N LEU A 83 7.02 -10.35 -3.31
CA LEU A 83 6.19 -11.55 -3.21
C LEU A 83 6.88 -12.77 -3.84
N VAL A 84 7.68 -12.57 -4.88
CA VAL A 84 8.52 -13.64 -5.47
C VAL A 84 9.68 -13.99 -4.54
N GLU A 85 10.36 -12.99 -3.97
CA GLU A 85 11.48 -13.21 -3.03
C GLU A 85 11.08 -14.06 -1.82
N ILE A 86 9.86 -13.89 -1.33
CA ILE A 86 9.32 -14.69 -0.20
C ILE A 86 8.54 -15.94 -0.64
N ASN A 87 8.66 -16.34 -1.91
CA ASN A 87 8.05 -17.54 -2.49
C ASN A 87 6.52 -17.61 -2.46
N LEU A 88 5.82 -16.46 -2.38
CA LEU A 88 4.38 -16.40 -2.53
C LEU A 88 3.94 -16.38 -4.00
N LEU A 89 4.84 -15.96 -4.91
CA LEU A 89 4.63 -15.94 -6.36
C LEU A 89 5.87 -16.45 -7.08
N GLU A 90 5.70 -16.83 -8.34
CA GLU A 90 6.80 -17.11 -9.27
C GLU A 90 7.01 -15.90 -10.21
N ALA A 91 8.19 -15.76 -10.79
CA ALA A 91 8.51 -14.67 -11.72
C ALA A 91 7.52 -14.56 -12.90
N LYS A 92 6.98 -15.70 -13.37
CA LYS A 92 5.95 -15.72 -14.43
C LYS A 92 4.61 -15.10 -14.02
N ASP A 93 4.32 -15.04 -12.71
CA ASP A 93 3.05 -14.58 -12.17
C ASP A 93 2.96 -13.06 -12.10
N ILE A 94 4.11 -12.39 -12.05
CA ILE A 94 4.20 -10.94 -11.92
C ILE A 94 4.35 -10.20 -13.27
N VAL A 95 4.28 -10.94 -14.39
CA VAL A 95 4.34 -10.34 -15.72
C VAL A 95 3.07 -9.52 -15.98
N LEU A 96 3.25 -8.27 -16.37
CA LEU A 96 2.15 -7.39 -16.78
C LEU A 96 1.48 -7.94 -18.05
N ASP A 97 0.16 -7.97 -18.03
CA ASP A 97 -0.67 -8.39 -19.16
C ASP A 97 -1.15 -7.21 -20.04
N TYR A 98 -0.64 -6.01 -19.76
CA TYR A 98 -0.89 -4.80 -20.55
C TYR A 98 0.40 -3.97 -20.69
N LYS A 99 0.42 -3.06 -21.66
CA LYS A 99 1.51 -2.10 -21.81
C LYS A 99 1.28 -0.92 -20.85
N ALA A 100 2.17 -0.77 -19.88
CA ALA A 100 2.16 0.41 -19.01
C ALA A 100 2.64 1.66 -19.76
N ASP A 101 2.11 2.81 -19.38
CA ASP A 101 2.62 4.12 -19.78
C ASP A 101 3.75 4.52 -18.81
N ALA A 102 4.84 5.04 -19.34
CA ALA A 102 5.98 5.47 -18.52
C ALA A 102 5.70 6.75 -17.73
N ASP A 103 4.79 7.59 -18.24
CA ASP A 103 4.53 8.92 -17.70
C ASP A 103 3.23 9.02 -16.90
N LYS A 104 2.38 7.98 -16.97
CA LYS A 104 1.06 8.03 -16.36
C LYS A 104 0.60 6.68 -15.82
N VAL A 105 0.18 6.67 -14.56
CA VAL A 105 -0.44 5.50 -13.93
C VAL A 105 -1.89 5.33 -14.40
N ASP A 106 -2.21 4.16 -14.96
CA ASP A 106 -3.60 3.72 -15.20
C ASP A 106 -4.08 2.95 -13.97
N PHE A 107 -4.67 3.66 -13.02
CA PHE A 107 -5.09 3.08 -11.74
C PHE A 107 -6.07 1.91 -11.91
N VAL A 108 -6.94 1.94 -12.92
CA VAL A 108 -7.91 0.85 -13.16
C VAL A 108 -7.21 -0.45 -13.55
N LYS A 109 -6.24 -0.36 -14.47
CA LYS A 109 -5.46 -1.54 -14.89
C LYS A 109 -4.54 -2.03 -13.79
N VAL A 110 -3.90 -1.11 -13.07
CA VAL A 110 -3.03 -1.45 -11.94
C VAL A 110 -3.81 -2.15 -10.84
N GLU A 111 -5.00 -1.65 -10.49
CA GLU A 111 -5.85 -2.27 -9.47
C GLU A 111 -6.22 -3.71 -9.86
N ALA A 112 -6.68 -3.93 -11.08
CA ALA A 112 -7.00 -5.26 -11.58
C ALA A 112 -5.78 -6.20 -11.57
N TYR A 113 -4.63 -5.72 -11.99
CA TYR A 113 -3.39 -6.46 -11.96
C TYR A 113 -2.96 -6.82 -10.53
N LYS A 114 -2.91 -5.84 -9.61
CA LYS A 114 -2.54 -6.06 -8.21
C LYS A 114 -3.52 -7.01 -7.51
N GLU A 115 -4.83 -6.87 -7.74
CA GLU A 115 -5.82 -7.80 -7.19
C GLU A 115 -5.58 -9.24 -7.64
N LYS A 116 -5.28 -9.45 -8.92
CA LYS A 116 -4.98 -10.77 -9.50
C LYS A 116 -3.78 -11.42 -8.82
N ILE A 117 -2.65 -10.71 -8.73
CA ILE A 117 -1.41 -11.26 -8.16
C ILE A 117 -1.51 -11.43 -6.63
N LEU A 118 -2.14 -10.51 -5.91
CA LEU A 118 -2.34 -10.60 -4.47
C LEU A 118 -3.28 -11.74 -4.10
N THR A 119 -4.34 -11.97 -4.88
CA THR A 119 -5.22 -13.13 -4.69
C THR A 119 -4.44 -14.45 -4.87
N LYS A 120 -3.56 -14.52 -5.86
CA LYS A 120 -2.70 -15.69 -6.06
C LYS A 120 -1.69 -15.86 -4.92
N ALA A 121 -1.06 -14.78 -4.49
CA ALA A 121 -0.13 -14.80 -3.36
C ALA A 121 -0.83 -15.28 -2.08
N PHE A 122 -2.07 -14.85 -1.85
CA PHE A 122 -2.86 -15.28 -0.70
C PHE A 122 -3.14 -16.80 -0.69
N VAL A 123 -3.37 -17.42 -1.84
CA VAL A 123 -3.55 -18.89 -1.93
C VAL A 123 -2.30 -19.64 -1.47
N ASN A 124 -1.12 -19.07 -1.70
CA ASN A 124 0.16 -19.67 -1.31
C ASN A 124 0.61 -19.25 0.10
N PHE A 125 -0.11 -18.32 0.72
CA PHE A 125 0.24 -17.80 2.03
C PHE A 125 -0.10 -18.82 3.13
N VAL A 126 0.86 -19.06 4.02
CA VAL A 126 0.68 -19.87 5.23
C VAL A 126 0.86 -18.95 6.43
N ALA A 127 -0.18 -18.89 7.27
CA ALA A 127 -0.13 -18.07 8.49
C ALA A 127 0.97 -18.58 9.42
N ASP A 128 1.83 -17.69 9.84
CA ASP A 128 2.92 -17.93 10.78
C ASP A 128 2.70 -17.19 12.11
N ALA A 129 3.70 -17.26 12.99
CA ALA A 129 3.66 -16.59 14.28
C ALA A 129 3.60 -15.07 14.15
N ASP A 130 4.30 -14.50 13.17
CA ASP A 130 4.35 -13.06 12.95
C ASP A 130 2.99 -12.55 12.45
N TYR A 131 2.34 -13.27 11.55
CA TYR A 131 0.98 -12.97 11.10
C TYR A 131 -0.01 -13.03 12.26
N THR A 132 0.08 -14.07 13.10
CA THR A 132 -0.80 -14.23 14.26
C THR A 132 -0.61 -13.09 15.26
N ALA A 133 0.65 -12.71 15.54
CA ALA A 133 0.97 -11.59 16.42
C ALA A 133 0.46 -10.26 15.83
N PHE A 134 0.61 -10.04 14.53
CA PHE A 134 0.07 -8.88 13.84
C PHE A 134 -1.45 -8.79 13.99
N CYS A 135 -2.19 -9.87 13.73
CA CYS A 135 -3.64 -9.89 13.88
C CYS A 135 -4.08 -9.56 15.32
N GLN A 136 -3.38 -10.10 16.33
CA GLN A 136 -3.66 -9.80 17.72
C GLN A 136 -3.41 -8.33 18.07
N GLN A 137 -2.27 -7.78 17.65
CA GLN A 137 -1.91 -6.39 17.91
C GLN A 137 -2.82 -5.39 17.20
N GLN A 138 -3.34 -5.74 16.03
CA GLN A 138 -4.17 -4.89 15.19
C GLN A 138 -5.67 -5.18 15.32
N SER A 139 -6.08 -6.04 16.27
CA SER A 139 -7.47 -6.51 16.43
C SER A 139 -8.49 -5.38 16.61
N TYR A 140 -8.07 -4.22 17.12
CA TYR A 140 -8.95 -3.07 17.37
C TYR A 140 -9.48 -2.39 16.09
N TRP A 141 -8.96 -2.75 14.89
CA TRP A 141 -9.42 -2.18 13.62
C TRP A 141 -9.44 -3.20 12.47
N LEU A 142 -8.58 -4.23 12.51
CA LEU A 142 -8.28 -5.08 11.35
C LEU A 142 -9.48 -5.91 10.91
N GLU A 143 -10.20 -6.53 11.86
CA GLU A 143 -11.34 -7.40 11.55
C GLU A 143 -12.50 -6.61 10.97
N ASP A 144 -12.83 -5.46 11.58
CA ASP A 144 -13.89 -4.58 11.09
C ASP A 144 -13.58 -4.04 9.70
N TYR A 145 -12.33 -3.63 9.47
CA TYR A 145 -11.89 -3.16 8.17
C TYR A 145 -11.95 -4.26 7.11
N ALA A 146 -11.46 -5.46 7.43
CA ALA A 146 -11.50 -6.62 6.53
C ALA A 146 -12.94 -6.99 6.16
N LEU A 147 -13.84 -7.03 7.15
CA LEU A 147 -15.26 -7.28 6.92
C LEU A 147 -15.89 -6.19 6.04
N PHE A 148 -15.64 -4.92 6.34
CA PHE A 148 -16.13 -3.80 5.54
C PHE A 148 -15.68 -3.91 4.07
N MET A 149 -14.40 -4.21 3.83
CA MET A 149 -13.87 -4.35 2.47
C MET A 149 -14.45 -5.56 1.74
N ALA A 150 -14.67 -6.68 2.45
CA ALA A 150 -15.33 -7.86 1.90
C ALA A 150 -16.79 -7.56 1.48
N LEU A 151 -17.54 -6.89 2.36
CA LEU A 151 -18.91 -6.45 2.06
C LEU A 151 -18.94 -5.44 0.91
N LYS A 152 -18.04 -4.48 0.92
CA LYS A 152 -17.94 -3.51 -0.18
C LYS A 152 -17.69 -4.18 -1.53
N LYS A 153 -16.84 -5.19 -1.59
CA LYS A 153 -16.61 -6.00 -2.78
C LYS A 153 -17.86 -6.80 -3.17
N TYR A 154 -18.53 -7.42 -2.20
CA TYR A 154 -19.77 -8.18 -2.42
C TYR A 154 -20.88 -7.31 -3.03
N TYR A 155 -21.03 -6.07 -2.53
CA TYR A 155 -21.98 -5.08 -3.04
C TYR A 155 -21.43 -4.25 -4.22
N LYS A 156 -20.42 -4.74 -4.94
CA LYS A 156 -19.88 -4.10 -6.16
C LYS A 156 -19.46 -2.64 -5.95
N ASN A 157 -18.85 -2.35 -4.82
CA ASN A 157 -18.39 -1.02 -4.41
C ASN A 157 -19.52 0.02 -4.17
N LEU A 158 -20.77 -0.42 -4.04
CA LEU A 158 -21.86 0.48 -3.63
C LEU A 158 -21.54 1.10 -2.25
N PRO A 159 -22.03 2.33 -2.02
CA PRO A 159 -21.93 2.94 -0.69
C PRO A 159 -22.68 2.09 0.35
N TRP A 160 -22.15 2.06 1.57
CA TRP A 160 -22.71 1.22 2.65
C TRP A 160 -24.20 1.50 2.95
N TYR A 161 -24.65 2.73 2.79
CA TYR A 161 -26.05 3.10 2.99
C TYR A 161 -27.01 2.55 1.92
N GLU A 162 -26.50 1.97 0.85
CA GLU A 162 -27.24 1.27 -0.19
C GLU A 162 -27.25 -0.26 0.00
N TRP A 163 -26.56 -0.77 1.04
CA TRP A 163 -26.55 -2.21 1.35
C TRP A 163 -27.87 -2.66 1.99
N ASN A 164 -28.07 -3.97 2.15
CA ASN A 164 -29.25 -4.52 2.80
C ASN A 164 -29.39 -4.02 4.24
N LEU A 165 -30.62 -3.83 4.70
CA LEU A 165 -30.92 -3.31 6.05
C LEU A 165 -30.29 -4.13 7.17
N ASP A 166 -30.28 -5.46 7.03
CA ASP A 166 -29.74 -6.39 8.02
C ASP A 166 -28.21 -6.26 8.24
N ILE A 167 -27.54 -5.51 7.35
CA ILE A 167 -26.07 -5.31 7.39
C ILE A 167 -25.71 -3.85 7.72
N LYS A 168 -26.66 -2.92 7.56
CA LYS A 168 -26.46 -1.50 7.84
C LYS A 168 -26.50 -1.17 9.34
N LEU A 169 -27.15 -2.00 10.13
CA LEU A 169 -27.39 -1.83 11.56
C LEU A 169 -26.37 -2.59 12.37
#